data_2db5acd78a47079a00921bfe1eb7f088
#
_entry.id   2db5acd78a47079a00921bfe1eb7f088
#
_cell.length_a   1.000
_cell.length_b   1.000
_cell.length_c   1.000
_cell.angle_alpha   90.00
_cell.angle_beta   90.00
_cell.angle_gamma   90.00
#
_symmetry.space_group_name_H-M   'P 1'
#
loop_
_entity.id
_entity.type
_entity.pdbx_description
1 polymer ?
#
loop_
_entity_poly.entity_id
_entity_poly.type
_entity_poly.pdbx_seq_one_letter_code
_entity_poly.pdbx_strand_id
1 'polypeptide(L)'
;MKIVYFGFDLFYECFEQIVNNPDVEVMALYTFPTDDKFEFNRQVIALAEKKGIPVHLEKITKEALEKHFTEGCDFTLSAGYIHKIPILERENFKGVNVHPALLPVGRGAWPFPCTILKGLTTSGVTIHKITDRFDEGDILLQKSVAVSPEETLDTLTEKCQRLAAAMMAPLIADFNTLWNSATPQGEGEYWPEPTDTDRTITADMSESQKDLIKRAFGSFGVIYK
;
A
#
# COMPACT_ATOMS: atom_id res chain seq x y z
N MET A 1 -20.47 6.07 4.39
CA MET A 1 -19.80 5.86 3.08
C MET A 1 -19.73 4.38 2.79
N LYS A 2 -19.97 3.97 1.53
CA LYS A 2 -19.82 2.58 1.08
C LYS A 2 -18.54 2.43 0.30
N ILE A 3 -17.69 1.48 0.68
CA ILE A 3 -16.38 1.29 0.02
C ILE A 3 -16.13 -0.16 -0.34
N VAL A 4 -15.32 -0.37 -1.37
CA VAL A 4 -14.69 -1.66 -1.67
C VAL A 4 -13.22 -1.55 -1.28
N TYR A 5 -12.77 -2.46 -0.41
CA TYR A 5 -11.40 -2.48 0.09
C TYR A 5 -10.54 -3.50 -0.66
N PHE A 6 -9.31 -3.11 -0.97
CA PHE A 6 -8.31 -3.93 -1.64
C PHE A 6 -7.04 -3.98 -0.81
N GLY A 7 -6.60 -5.16 -0.39
CA GLY A 7 -5.39 -5.25 0.41
C GLY A 7 -5.12 -6.61 1.03
N PHE A 8 -4.09 -6.64 1.86
CA PHE A 8 -3.64 -7.82 2.60
C PHE A 8 -3.03 -7.40 3.94
N ASP A 9 -2.47 -8.34 4.70
CA ASP A 9 -2.03 -8.14 6.08
C ASP A 9 -0.93 -7.09 6.25
N LEU A 10 -0.21 -6.72 5.18
CA LEU A 10 0.77 -5.63 5.25
C LEU A 10 0.17 -4.34 5.82
N PHE A 11 -1.07 -4.02 5.46
CA PHE A 11 -1.79 -2.86 5.99
C PHE A 11 -3.05 -3.28 6.76
N TYR A 12 -2.94 -4.35 7.56
CA TYR A 12 -4.06 -4.84 8.37
C TYR A 12 -4.69 -3.74 9.23
N GLU A 13 -3.88 -2.90 9.89
CA GLU A 13 -4.37 -1.83 10.75
C GLU A 13 -5.21 -0.78 9.97
N CYS A 14 -4.89 -0.53 8.69
CA CYS A 14 -5.74 0.31 7.85
C CYS A 14 -7.13 -0.31 7.66
N PHE A 15 -7.18 -1.60 7.32
CA PHE A 15 -8.44 -2.32 7.18
C PHE A 15 -9.23 -2.34 8.48
N GLU A 16 -8.57 -2.59 9.61
CA GLU A 16 -9.19 -2.59 10.94
C GLU A 16 -9.79 -1.22 11.29
N GLN A 17 -9.07 -0.12 11.05
CA GLN A 17 -9.59 1.23 11.25
C GLN A 17 -10.83 1.51 10.39
N ILE A 18 -10.81 1.09 9.14
CA ILE A 18 -11.93 1.27 8.19
C ILE A 18 -13.15 0.47 8.61
N VAL A 19 -12.98 -0.82 8.93
CA VAL A 19 -14.07 -1.74 9.32
C VAL A 19 -14.73 -1.35 10.65
N ASN A 20 -13.97 -0.74 11.54
CA ASN A 20 -14.47 -0.28 12.84
C ASN A 20 -15.00 1.17 12.82
N ASN A 21 -14.89 1.88 11.70
CA ASN A 21 -15.43 3.22 11.57
C ASN A 21 -16.96 3.17 11.36
N PRO A 22 -17.77 3.78 12.24
CA PRO A 22 -19.23 3.70 12.18
C PRO A 22 -19.82 4.39 10.93
N ASP A 23 -19.08 5.29 10.28
CA ASP A 23 -19.51 6.01 9.08
C ASP A 23 -19.17 5.26 7.80
N VAL A 24 -18.59 4.05 7.89
CA VAL A 24 -18.15 3.26 6.74
C VAL A 24 -18.83 1.89 6.71
N GLU A 25 -19.38 1.54 5.56
CA GLU A 25 -19.82 0.20 5.18
C GLU A 25 -18.82 -0.37 4.18
N VAL A 26 -18.12 -1.44 4.54
CA VAL A 26 -17.24 -2.16 3.62
C VAL A 26 -18.07 -3.19 2.86
N MET A 27 -18.30 -2.95 1.56
CA MET A 27 -19.11 -3.81 0.70
C MET A 27 -18.45 -5.13 0.34
N ALA A 28 -17.11 -5.11 0.20
CA ALA A 28 -16.30 -6.28 -0.11
C ALA A 28 -14.83 -6.04 0.23
N LEU A 29 -14.13 -7.12 0.55
CA LEU A 29 -12.67 -7.20 0.61
C LEU A 29 -12.18 -7.98 -0.62
N TYR A 30 -11.30 -7.37 -1.42
CA TYR A 30 -10.52 -8.07 -2.45
C TYR A 30 -9.09 -8.24 -1.95
N THR A 31 -8.63 -9.47 -1.95
CA THR A 31 -7.26 -9.85 -1.66
C THR A 31 -6.77 -10.84 -2.73
N PHE A 32 -5.82 -11.70 -2.42
CA PHE A 32 -5.30 -12.66 -3.40
C PHE A 32 -5.06 -14.01 -2.72
N PRO A 33 -5.09 -15.13 -3.46
CA PRO A 33 -4.74 -16.43 -2.90
C PRO A 33 -3.27 -16.42 -2.48
N THR A 34 -3.01 -16.91 -1.26
CA THR A 34 -1.65 -17.15 -0.78
C THR A 34 -1.21 -18.57 -1.13
N ASP A 35 0.09 -18.79 -1.26
CA ASP A 35 0.62 -20.14 -1.25
C ASP A 35 0.62 -20.66 0.21
N ASP A 36 0.59 -21.97 0.39
CA ASP A 36 0.55 -22.60 1.72
C ASP A 36 1.79 -22.32 2.59
N LYS A 37 2.76 -21.55 2.07
CA LYS A 37 4.01 -21.20 2.77
C LYS A 37 3.95 -19.82 3.40
N PHE A 38 3.20 -18.87 2.80
CA PHE A 38 3.11 -17.48 3.25
C PHE A 38 1.65 -17.02 3.23
N GLU A 39 1.05 -16.98 4.42
CA GLU A 39 -0.34 -16.53 4.60
C GLU A 39 -0.37 -15.01 4.83
N PHE A 40 -0.20 -14.23 3.76
CA PHE A 40 -0.13 -12.76 3.85
C PHE A 40 -1.48 -12.04 4.00
N ASN A 41 -2.60 -12.76 4.00
CA ASN A 41 -3.94 -12.16 4.06
C ASN A 41 -4.85 -12.79 5.13
N ARG A 42 -4.28 -13.55 6.04
CA ARG A 42 -5.03 -14.30 7.06
C ARG A 42 -5.81 -13.39 8.00
N GLN A 43 -5.19 -12.29 8.43
CA GLN A 43 -5.79 -11.38 9.40
C GLN A 43 -6.92 -10.57 8.77
N VAL A 44 -6.73 -10.03 7.56
CA VAL A 44 -7.79 -9.28 6.85
C VAL A 44 -8.98 -10.18 6.52
N ILE A 45 -8.74 -11.44 6.12
CA ILE A 45 -9.82 -12.41 5.85
C ILE A 45 -10.59 -12.71 7.15
N ALA A 46 -9.90 -13.07 8.22
CA ALA A 46 -10.54 -13.39 9.49
C ALA A 46 -11.39 -12.22 10.04
N LEU A 47 -10.89 -10.99 9.88
CA LEU A 47 -11.64 -9.79 10.28
C LEU A 47 -12.86 -9.57 9.39
N ALA A 48 -12.72 -9.72 8.06
CA ALA A 48 -13.82 -9.58 7.12
C ALA A 48 -14.93 -10.60 7.40
N GLU A 49 -14.59 -11.88 7.58
CA GLU A 49 -15.53 -12.95 7.94
C GLU A 49 -16.26 -12.66 9.26
N LYS A 50 -15.53 -12.25 10.31
CA LYS A 50 -16.10 -11.86 11.60
C LYS A 50 -17.12 -10.72 11.47
N LYS A 51 -16.93 -9.83 10.49
CA LYS A 51 -17.80 -8.68 10.24
C LYS A 51 -18.86 -8.95 9.15
N GLY A 52 -18.89 -10.16 8.58
CA GLY A 52 -19.82 -10.51 7.51
C GLY A 52 -19.54 -9.81 6.18
N ILE A 53 -18.31 -9.38 5.96
CA ILE A 53 -17.88 -8.72 4.72
C ILE A 53 -17.51 -9.81 3.69
N PRO A 54 -18.08 -9.77 2.47
CA PRO A 54 -17.71 -10.68 1.40
C PRO A 54 -16.21 -10.60 1.06
N VAL A 55 -15.56 -11.77 0.93
CA VAL A 55 -14.12 -11.88 0.59
C VAL A 55 -13.98 -12.46 -0.81
N HIS A 56 -13.16 -11.82 -1.62
CA HIS A 56 -12.82 -12.22 -2.99
C HIS A 56 -11.31 -12.43 -3.10
N LEU A 57 -10.91 -13.63 -3.55
CA LEU A 57 -9.49 -13.99 -3.76
C LEU A 57 -9.05 -13.84 -5.22
N GLU A 58 -10.00 -13.70 -6.13
CA GLU A 58 -9.74 -13.46 -7.53
C GLU A 58 -9.49 -11.98 -7.82
N LYS A 59 -8.70 -11.73 -8.86
CA LYS A 59 -8.47 -10.37 -9.35
C LYS A 59 -9.80 -9.71 -9.75
N ILE A 60 -10.02 -8.49 -9.29
CA ILE A 60 -11.20 -7.70 -9.66
C ILE A 60 -11.28 -7.49 -11.17
N THR A 61 -12.47 -7.70 -11.75
CA THR A 61 -12.76 -7.37 -13.15
C THR A 61 -13.45 -6.00 -13.24
N LYS A 62 -13.46 -5.43 -14.46
CA LYS A 62 -14.15 -4.16 -14.71
C LYS A 62 -15.66 -4.28 -14.43
N GLU A 63 -16.26 -5.40 -14.81
CA GLU A 63 -17.69 -5.70 -14.62
C GLU A 63 -18.05 -5.82 -13.13
N ALA A 64 -17.21 -6.51 -12.35
CA ALA A 64 -17.42 -6.63 -10.90
C ALA A 64 -17.30 -5.27 -10.21
N LEU A 65 -16.34 -4.45 -10.62
CA LEU A 65 -16.16 -3.11 -10.08
C LEU A 65 -17.33 -2.19 -10.46
N GLU A 66 -17.81 -2.24 -11.72
CA GLU A 66 -19.01 -1.52 -12.18
C GLU A 66 -20.25 -1.90 -11.36
N LYS A 67 -20.40 -3.18 -11.02
CA LYS A 67 -21.49 -3.65 -10.18
C LYS A 67 -21.46 -2.99 -8.80
N HIS A 68 -20.31 -2.96 -8.13
CA HIS A 68 -20.17 -2.29 -6.82
C HIS A 68 -20.56 -0.82 -6.88
N PHE A 69 -20.12 -0.08 -7.91
CA PHE A 69 -20.51 1.32 -8.07
C PHE A 69 -21.99 1.50 -8.40
N THR A 70 -22.61 0.57 -9.10
CA THR A 70 -24.06 0.55 -9.37
C THR A 70 -24.86 0.27 -8.08
N GLU A 71 -24.30 -0.52 -7.17
CA GLU A 71 -24.86 -0.82 -5.85
C GLU A 71 -24.57 0.27 -4.80
N GLY A 72 -23.96 1.37 -5.21
CA GLY A 72 -23.77 2.57 -4.39
C GLY A 72 -22.40 2.68 -3.71
N CYS A 73 -21.35 2.04 -4.24
CA CYS A 73 -19.98 2.26 -3.80
C CYS A 73 -19.59 3.74 -4.00
N ASP A 74 -19.12 4.40 -2.96
CA ASP A 74 -18.67 5.79 -3.01
C ASP A 74 -17.23 5.89 -3.56
N PHE A 75 -16.34 4.98 -3.15
CA PHE A 75 -14.98 4.90 -3.66
C PHE A 75 -14.32 3.55 -3.32
N THR A 76 -13.21 3.26 -4.00
CA THR A 76 -12.35 2.13 -3.69
C THR A 76 -11.13 2.56 -2.89
N LEU A 77 -10.75 1.77 -1.89
CA LEU A 77 -9.55 1.99 -1.07
C LEU A 77 -8.59 0.80 -1.22
N SER A 78 -7.41 1.05 -1.77
CA SER A 78 -6.35 0.07 -1.88
C SER A 78 -5.25 0.34 -0.85
N ALA A 79 -4.80 -0.71 -0.16
CA ALA A 79 -3.64 -0.68 0.72
C ALA A 79 -2.85 -1.98 0.56
N GLY A 80 -1.86 -1.95 -0.33
CA GLY A 80 -0.99 -3.08 -0.63
C GLY A 80 -1.53 -4.10 -1.63
N TYR A 81 -2.66 -3.87 -2.31
CA TYR A 81 -3.17 -4.80 -3.31
C TYR A 81 -2.21 -4.94 -4.49
N ILE A 82 -1.88 -6.19 -4.85
CA ILE A 82 -0.82 -6.50 -5.83
C ILE A 82 -1.27 -6.42 -7.30
N HIS A 83 -2.58 -6.33 -7.53
CA HIS A 83 -3.11 -6.27 -8.90
C HIS A 83 -3.59 -4.87 -9.24
N LYS A 84 -3.55 -4.56 -10.54
CA LYS A 84 -4.12 -3.31 -11.04
C LYS A 84 -5.65 -3.32 -10.87
N ILE A 85 -6.19 -2.27 -10.25
CA ILE A 85 -7.63 -2.02 -10.17
C ILE A 85 -8.05 -1.33 -11.47
N PRO A 86 -9.10 -1.84 -12.17
CA PRO A 86 -9.59 -1.21 -13.39
C PRO A 86 -10.08 0.21 -13.15
N ILE A 87 -9.83 1.11 -14.09
CA ILE A 87 -10.43 2.44 -14.11
C ILE A 87 -11.79 2.35 -14.83
N LEU A 88 -12.83 2.87 -14.19
CA LEU A 88 -14.16 2.91 -14.78
C LEU A 88 -14.37 4.23 -15.53
N GLU A 89 -15.00 4.13 -16.71
CA GLU A 89 -15.37 5.28 -17.54
C GLU A 89 -16.71 5.88 -17.05
N ARG A 90 -16.71 6.34 -15.79
CA ARG A 90 -17.89 6.95 -15.16
C ARG A 90 -17.47 8.15 -14.31
N GLU A 91 -18.29 9.18 -14.32
CA GLU A 91 -18.01 10.45 -13.66
C GLU A 91 -17.81 10.31 -12.15
N ASN A 92 -18.54 9.40 -11.51
CA ASN A 92 -18.45 9.20 -10.07
C ASN A 92 -17.45 8.11 -9.65
N PHE A 93 -16.60 7.60 -10.55
CA PHE A 93 -15.54 6.69 -10.15
C PHE A 93 -14.50 7.43 -9.32
N LYS A 94 -14.27 6.92 -8.11
CA LYS A 94 -13.21 7.38 -7.23
C LYS A 94 -12.46 6.17 -6.70
N GLY A 95 -11.14 6.24 -6.73
CA GLY A 95 -10.28 5.21 -6.17
C GLY A 95 -9.02 5.82 -5.59
N VAL A 96 -8.62 5.36 -4.40
CA VAL A 96 -7.40 5.80 -3.73
C VAL A 96 -6.52 4.63 -3.37
N ASN A 97 -5.21 4.87 -3.38
CA ASN A 97 -4.19 3.91 -2.97
C ASN A 97 -3.33 4.48 -1.85
N VAL A 98 -3.01 3.63 -0.88
CA VAL A 98 -2.06 3.89 0.20
C VAL A 98 -0.70 3.39 -0.25
N HIS A 99 0.23 4.30 -0.49
CA HIS A 99 1.57 3.97 -0.97
C HIS A 99 2.63 4.37 0.08
N PRO A 100 3.52 3.44 0.49
CA PRO A 100 4.48 3.69 1.57
C PRO A 100 5.75 4.37 1.09
N ALA A 101 5.61 5.52 0.45
CA ALA A 101 6.69 6.44 0.09
C ALA A 101 6.17 7.88 0.03
N LEU A 102 7.09 8.85 -0.04
CA LEU A 102 6.77 10.26 -0.24
C LEU A 102 6.71 10.56 -1.75
N LEU A 103 5.60 10.20 -2.40
CA LEU A 103 5.40 10.49 -3.80
C LEU A 103 5.60 12.00 -4.11
N PRO A 104 6.20 12.34 -5.25
CA PRO A 104 6.47 11.51 -6.44
C PRO A 104 7.76 10.68 -6.38
N VAL A 105 8.51 10.71 -5.28
CA VAL A 105 9.70 9.86 -5.09
C VAL A 105 9.28 8.48 -4.61
N GLY A 106 9.83 7.42 -5.18
CA GLY A 106 9.57 6.06 -4.74
C GLY A 106 8.29 5.44 -5.30
N ARG A 107 7.86 5.81 -6.51
CA ARG A 107 6.85 5.05 -7.25
C ARG A 107 7.34 3.63 -7.49
N GLY A 108 6.45 2.65 -7.47
CA GLY A 108 6.78 1.25 -7.74
C GLY A 108 6.56 0.32 -6.56
N ALA A 109 6.83 -0.98 -6.77
CA ALA A 109 6.33 -2.05 -5.90
C ALA A 109 7.09 -2.21 -4.56
N TRP A 110 8.36 -1.76 -4.47
CA TRP A 110 9.25 -2.08 -3.35
C TRP A 110 9.85 -0.84 -2.67
N PRO A 111 9.05 0.11 -2.17
CA PRO A 111 9.57 1.37 -1.63
C PRO A 111 10.40 1.21 -0.36
N PHE A 112 10.09 0.25 0.52
CA PHE A 112 10.81 0.06 1.78
C PHE A 112 12.29 -0.33 1.59
N PRO A 113 12.62 -1.45 0.90
CA PRO A 113 14.02 -1.80 0.66
C PRO A 113 14.77 -0.71 -0.09
N CYS A 114 14.13 -0.11 -1.11
CA CYS A 114 14.75 0.95 -1.90
C CYS A 114 15.06 2.21 -1.06
N THR A 115 14.20 2.57 -0.11
CA THR A 115 14.45 3.66 0.84
C THR A 115 15.74 3.42 1.63
N ILE A 116 15.93 2.20 2.14
CA ILE A 116 17.12 1.82 2.93
C ILE A 116 18.37 1.76 2.04
N LEU A 117 18.29 1.08 0.89
CA LEU A 117 19.41 0.96 -0.06
C LEU A 117 19.90 2.32 -0.58
N LYS A 118 19.01 3.27 -0.78
CA LYS A 118 19.33 4.63 -1.20
C LYS A 118 19.83 5.51 -0.05
N GLY A 119 19.84 5.03 1.19
CA GLY A 119 20.27 5.78 2.36
C GLY A 119 19.43 7.02 2.64
N LEU A 120 18.15 6.99 2.34
CA LEU A 120 17.26 8.13 2.59
C LEU A 120 17.07 8.32 4.11
N THR A 121 17.04 9.57 4.53
CA THR A 121 16.81 9.93 5.96
C THR A 121 15.34 10.20 6.27
N THR A 122 14.47 10.17 5.25
CA THR A 122 13.03 10.40 5.37
C THR A 122 12.30 9.51 4.41
N SER A 123 11.20 8.92 4.87
CA SER A 123 10.21 8.21 4.08
C SER A 123 8.81 8.64 4.54
N GLY A 124 7.77 7.91 4.19
CA GLY A 124 6.43 8.24 4.63
C GLY A 124 5.34 7.42 3.96
N VAL A 125 4.13 7.94 4.03
CA VAL A 125 2.95 7.37 3.39
C VAL A 125 2.23 8.43 2.59
N THR A 126 1.86 8.08 1.37
CA THR A 126 1.03 8.91 0.48
C THR A 126 -0.28 8.20 0.17
N ILE A 127 -1.40 8.89 0.36
CA ILE A 127 -2.70 8.47 -0.17
C ILE A 127 -2.96 9.30 -1.42
N HIS A 128 -3.10 8.62 -2.56
CA HIS A 128 -3.22 9.25 -3.87
C HIS A 128 -4.35 8.62 -4.69
N LYS A 129 -4.82 9.32 -5.71
CA LYS A 129 -5.82 8.80 -6.65
C LYS A 129 -5.26 7.60 -7.43
N ILE A 130 -6.11 6.61 -7.67
CA ILE A 130 -5.80 5.52 -8.60
C ILE A 130 -5.99 6.02 -10.02
N THR A 131 -5.00 5.80 -10.86
CA THR A 131 -4.99 6.14 -12.29
C THR A 131 -4.55 4.94 -13.12
N ASP A 132 -4.51 5.09 -14.45
CA ASP A 132 -3.99 4.06 -15.35
C ASP A 132 -2.52 3.74 -15.14
N ARG A 133 -1.76 4.68 -14.57
CA ARG A 133 -0.35 4.49 -14.22
C ARG A 133 -0.20 4.28 -12.73
N PHE A 134 0.64 3.33 -12.34
CA PHE A 134 0.90 3.08 -10.93
C PHE A 134 1.55 4.30 -10.27
N ASP A 135 1.04 4.65 -9.09
CA ASP A 135 1.58 5.64 -8.16
C ASP A 135 1.75 7.07 -8.74
N GLU A 136 1.02 7.42 -9.82
CA GLU A 136 1.10 8.74 -10.48
C GLU A 136 -0.11 9.66 -10.23
N GLY A 137 -1.15 9.19 -9.56
CA GLY A 137 -2.35 9.99 -9.32
C GLY A 137 -2.14 11.11 -8.31
N ASP A 138 -3.00 12.13 -8.37
CA ASP A 138 -2.95 13.29 -7.47
C ASP A 138 -2.95 12.88 -5.99
N ILE A 139 -2.18 13.59 -5.17
CA ILE A 139 -2.01 13.32 -3.74
C ILE A 139 -3.17 13.93 -2.95
N LEU A 140 -3.89 13.10 -2.18
CA LEU A 140 -4.91 13.51 -1.23
C LEU A 140 -4.31 13.86 0.13
N LEU A 141 -3.48 12.95 0.64
CA LEU A 141 -2.81 13.09 1.95
C LEU A 141 -1.38 12.54 1.84
N GLN A 142 -0.45 13.20 2.53
CA GLN A 142 0.91 12.73 2.63
C GLN A 142 1.48 13.05 4.01
N LYS A 143 2.16 12.09 4.64
CA LYS A 143 2.85 12.28 5.91
C LYS A 143 4.20 11.58 5.90
N SER A 144 5.19 12.19 6.54
CA SER A 144 6.57 11.68 6.60
C SER A 144 6.88 10.96 7.91
N VAL A 145 7.87 10.07 7.84
CA VAL A 145 8.55 9.46 8.99
C VAL A 145 10.07 9.62 8.83
N ALA A 146 10.77 9.78 9.94
CA ALA A 146 12.23 9.76 9.93
C ALA A 146 12.73 8.31 9.73
N VAL A 147 13.77 8.18 8.91
CA VAL A 147 14.51 6.92 8.68
C VAL A 147 15.86 7.05 9.38
N SER A 148 16.13 6.19 10.36
CA SER A 148 17.39 6.20 11.09
C SER A 148 18.51 5.54 10.28
N PRO A 149 19.80 5.82 10.61
CA PRO A 149 20.92 5.12 9.97
C PRO A 149 20.88 3.60 10.16
N GLU A 150 20.27 3.13 11.24
CA GLU A 150 20.13 1.70 11.59
C GLU A 150 18.77 1.12 11.17
N GLU A 151 17.97 1.89 10.43
CA GLU A 151 16.63 1.45 10.00
C GLU A 151 16.71 0.13 9.27
N THR A 152 15.79 -0.78 9.62
CA THR A 152 15.60 -2.05 8.93
C THR A 152 14.30 -2.04 8.14
N LEU A 153 14.17 -3.02 7.23
CA LEU A 153 12.92 -3.24 6.52
C LEU A 153 11.72 -3.34 7.49
N ASP A 154 11.88 -4.14 8.54
CA ASP A 154 10.79 -4.41 9.48
C ASP A 154 10.41 -3.15 10.28
N THR A 155 11.40 -2.41 10.80
CA THR A 155 11.13 -1.18 11.57
C THR A 155 10.55 -0.06 10.72
N LEU A 156 10.99 0.09 9.47
CA LEU A 156 10.43 1.06 8.53
C LEU A 156 8.99 0.68 8.12
N THR A 157 8.78 -0.60 7.85
CA THR A 157 7.43 -1.14 7.55
C THR A 157 6.47 -0.83 8.69
N GLU A 158 6.84 -1.16 9.94
CA GLU A 158 6.00 -0.89 11.13
C GLU A 158 5.68 0.60 11.29
N LYS A 159 6.66 1.49 11.11
CA LYS A 159 6.44 2.94 11.15
C LYS A 159 5.41 3.39 10.10
N CYS A 160 5.54 2.91 8.87
CA CYS A 160 4.63 3.28 7.79
C CYS A 160 3.24 2.65 7.95
N GLN A 161 3.12 1.43 8.47
CA GLN A 161 1.85 0.80 8.80
C GLN A 161 1.06 1.63 9.82
N ARG A 162 1.68 1.98 10.95
CA ARG A 162 1.07 2.83 11.98
C ARG A 162 0.67 4.20 11.44
N LEU A 163 1.53 4.80 10.60
CA LEU A 163 1.24 6.09 9.99
C LEU A 163 0.06 5.99 9.02
N ALA A 164 0.03 4.96 8.18
CA ALA A 164 -1.07 4.69 7.24
C ALA A 164 -2.40 4.50 7.98
N ALA A 165 -2.41 3.69 9.05
CA ALA A 165 -3.59 3.49 9.89
C ALA A 165 -4.10 4.80 10.50
N ALA A 166 -3.20 5.64 11.00
CA ALA A 166 -3.55 6.96 11.55
C ALA A 166 -4.09 7.95 10.50
N MET A 167 -3.86 7.68 9.20
CA MET A 167 -4.39 8.50 8.12
C MET A 167 -5.80 8.07 7.67
N MET A 168 -6.33 6.93 8.11
CA MET A 168 -7.66 6.45 7.69
C MET A 168 -8.79 7.33 8.23
N ALA A 169 -8.78 7.68 9.51
CA ALA A 169 -9.83 8.51 10.08
C ALA A 169 -9.93 9.90 9.40
N PRO A 170 -8.86 10.69 9.22
CA PRO A 170 -8.94 11.94 8.47
C PRO A 170 -9.30 11.74 6.98
N LEU A 171 -8.88 10.64 6.35
CA LEU A 171 -9.31 10.33 4.99
C LEU A 171 -10.82 10.19 4.88
N ILE A 172 -11.43 9.43 5.79
CA ILE A 172 -12.89 9.20 5.79
C ILE A 172 -13.65 10.47 6.14
N ALA A 173 -13.22 11.20 7.17
CA ALA A 173 -13.91 12.41 7.65
C ALA A 173 -14.03 13.49 6.56
N ASP A 174 -13.00 13.67 5.75
CA ASP A 174 -12.90 14.75 4.77
C ASP A 174 -12.73 14.28 3.33
N PHE A 175 -13.12 13.05 3.00
CA PHE A 175 -12.82 12.41 1.71
C PHE A 175 -13.14 13.29 0.49
N ASN A 176 -14.33 13.90 0.44
CA ASN A 176 -14.73 14.70 -0.72
C ASN A 176 -13.89 15.99 -0.85
N THR A 177 -13.55 16.63 0.26
CA THR A 177 -12.68 17.81 0.27
C THR A 177 -11.27 17.43 -0.21
N LEU A 178 -10.71 16.36 0.34
CA LEU A 178 -9.40 15.84 -0.04
C LEU A 178 -9.35 15.41 -1.51
N TRP A 179 -10.38 14.73 -2.00
CA TRP A 179 -10.50 14.33 -3.40
C TRP A 179 -10.47 15.51 -4.35
N ASN A 180 -11.24 16.57 -4.03
CA ASN A 180 -11.38 17.75 -4.88
C ASN A 180 -10.17 18.68 -4.81
N SER A 181 -9.45 18.70 -3.70
CA SER A 181 -8.24 19.51 -3.48
C SER A 181 -6.93 18.73 -3.69
N ALA A 182 -7.01 17.50 -4.21
CA ALA A 182 -5.83 16.68 -4.43
C ALA A 182 -4.83 17.36 -5.36
N THR A 183 -3.55 17.26 -4.99
CA THR A 183 -2.45 17.98 -5.67
C THR A 183 -1.76 17.08 -6.69
N PRO A 184 -1.58 17.53 -7.94
CA PRO A 184 -0.79 16.81 -8.94
C PRO A 184 0.63 16.55 -8.47
N GLN A 185 1.16 15.35 -8.76
CA GLN A 185 2.49 14.98 -8.28
C GLN A 185 3.66 15.64 -9.02
N GLY A 186 3.52 15.95 -10.29
CA GLY A 186 4.63 16.37 -11.15
C GLY A 186 5.57 15.21 -11.52
N GLU A 187 6.80 15.56 -11.93
CA GLU A 187 7.84 14.58 -12.26
C GLU A 187 8.27 13.79 -11.02
N GLY A 188 8.53 12.50 -11.20
CA GLY A 188 8.87 11.60 -10.09
C GLY A 188 9.83 10.50 -10.49
N GLU A 189 10.38 9.84 -9.48
CA GLU A 189 11.30 8.72 -9.64
C GLU A 189 10.55 7.40 -9.48
N TYR A 190 10.69 6.52 -10.48
CA TYR A 190 10.18 5.15 -10.43
C TYR A 190 11.28 4.21 -9.95
N TRP A 191 11.04 3.49 -8.86
CA TRP A 191 12.01 2.54 -8.33
C TRP A 191 11.70 1.13 -8.86
N PRO A 192 12.65 0.50 -9.57
CA PRO A 192 12.47 -0.85 -10.06
C PRO A 192 12.39 -1.84 -8.91
N GLU A 193 11.77 -2.97 -9.16
CA GLU A 193 11.78 -4.08 -8.22
C GLU A 193 13.21 -4.57 -8.00
N PRO A 194 13.66 -4.72 -6.73
CA PRO A 194 14.98 -5.25 -6.42
C PRO A 194 15.18 -6.67 -6.98
N THR A 195 16.34 -6.90 -7.54
CA THR A 195 16.74 -8.18 -8.12
C THR A 195 17.47 -9.06 -7.10
N ASP A 196 17.75 -10.32 -7.45
CA ASP A 196 18.61 -11.20 -6.64
C ASP A 196 20.00 -10.60 -6.41
N THR A 197 20.51 -9.81 -7.35
CA THR A 197 21.80 -9.12 -7.21
C THR A 197 21.77 -8.10 -6.07
N ASP A 198 20.68 -7.34 -5.94
CA ASP A 198 20.53 -6.31 -4.92
C ASP A 198 20.46 -6.87 -3.49
N ARG A 199 20.09 -8.14 -3.33
CA ARG A 199 20.02 -8.86 -2.05
C ARG A 199 21.12 -9.90 -1.85
N THR A 200 22.10 -9.98 -2.75
CA THR A 200 23.22 -10.91 -2.65
C THR A 200 24.39 -10.28 -1.89
N ILE A 201 24.89 -10.99 -0.87
CA ILE A 201 26.12 -10.67 -0.15
C ILE A 201 27.22 -11.57 -0.65
N THR A 202 28.35 -10.96 -1.06
CA THR A 202 29.56 -11.67 -1.50
C THR A 202 30.71 -11.44 -0.52
N ALA A 203 31.75 -12.30 -0.58
CA ALA A 203 32.86 -12.24 0.36
C ALA A 203 33.68 -10.95 0.24
N ASP A 204 33.80 -10.37 -0.94
CA ASP A 204 34.55 -9.16 -1.27
C ASP A 204 33.86 -7.84 -0.85
N MET A 205 32.59 -7.88 -0.46
CA MET A 205 31.88 -6.70 0.02
C MET A 205 32.41 -6.23 1.38
N SER A 206 32.43 -4.91 1.56
CA SER A 206 32.69 -4.30 2.87
C SER A 206 31.61 -4.66 3.90
N GLU A 207 31.92 -4.62 5.18
CA GLU A 207 30.95 -4.88 6.25
C GLU A 207 29.77 -3.87 6.20
N SER A 208 30.03 -2.61 5.81
CA SER A 208 28.98 -1.61 5.63
C SER A 208 28.00 -1.96 4.50
N GLN A 209 28.49 -2.50 3.38
CA GLN A 209 27.65 -2.97 2.29
C GLN A 209 26.81 -4.18 2.69
N LYS A 210 27.45 -5.15 3.39
CA LYS A 210 26.76 -6.32 3.92
C LYS A 210 25.66 -5.95 4.92
N ASP A 211 25.95 -5.01 5.82
CA ASP A 211 24.98 -4.50 6.79
C ASP A 211 23.79 -3.82 6.09
N LEU A 212 24.04 -2.97 5.12
CA LEU A 212 23.00 -2.29 4.35
C LEU A 212 22.05 -3.30 3.68
N ILE A 213 22.58 -4.34 3.02
CA ILE A 213 21.77 -5.38 2.39
C ILE A 213 20.96 -6.15 3.44
N LYS A 214 21.56 -6.52 4.57
CA LYS A 214 20.85 -7.19 5.67
C LYS A 214 19.70 -6.36 6.21
N ARG A 215 19.89 -5.06 6.40
CA ARG A 215 18.84 -4.16 6.87
C ARG A 215 17.71 -4.00 5.83
N ALA A 216 18.07 -3.90 4.56
CA ALA A 216 17.09 -3.74 3.49
C ALA A 216 16.25 -5.00 3.18
N PHE A 217 16.81 -6.21 3.40
CA PHE A 217 16.18 -7.46 2.96
C PHE A 217 16.11 -8.57 4.03
N GLY A 218 16.45 -8.29 5.28
CA GLY A 218 16.54 -9.32 6.32
C GLY A 218 15.34 -10.25 6.42
N SER A 219 14.15 -9.72 6.37
CA SER A 219 12.89 -10.49 6.45
C SER A 219 12.50 -11.18 5.13
N PHE A 220 13.04 -10.76 3.98
CA PHE A 220 12.79 -11.38 2.67
C PHE A 220 13.88 -12.34 2.19
N GLY A 221 14.91 -12.53 3.01
CA GLY A 221 15.99 -13.44 2.71
C GLY A 221 17.11 -12.80 1.89
N VAL A 222 18.27 -12.71 2.54
CA VAL A 222 19.55 -12.36 1.94
C VAL A 222 20.15 -13.61 1.28
N ILE A 223 20.73 -13.46 0.10
CA ILE A 223 21.46 -14.51 -0.61
C ILE A 223 22.94 -14.37 -0.27
N TYR A 224 23.60 -15.46 0.07
CA TYR A 224 25.03 -15.51 0.34
C TYR A 224 25.75 -16.29 -0.77
N LYS A 225 26.81 -15.71 -1.35
CA LYS A 225 27.66 -16.31 -2.37
C LYS A 225 29.12 -16.23 -2.01
#